data_42bf0953cd6de063a3d974542df69fbf
#
_entry.id   42bf0953cd6de063a3d974542df69fbf
#
_cell.length_a   1.000
_cell.length_b   1.000
_cell.length_c   1.000
_cell.angle_alpha   90.00
_cell.angle_beta   90.00
_cell.angle_gamma   90.00
#
_symmetry.space_group_name_H-M   'P 1'
#
loop_
_entity.id
_entity.type
_entity.pdbx_description
1 polymer ?
#
loop_
_entity_poly.entity_id
_entity_poly.type
_entity_poly.pdbx_seq_one_letter_code
_entity_poly.pdbx_strand_id
1 'polypeptide(L)'
;MKIFFKIFIYLIDLNHKNKIVSFLKNKLKNKLINVIDVGAHKGETIQLFSKNFNLNSIICYEASKKNFKHLSNLKEKKHDFNLEIYNIGLGSEEKELDFFQTSESSSSTFCEINFQSNYYKRKKKILDIFKKENYILDKERIKLNTLNNQFKNFSFNFVDILKIDTEGFEFDVIKGASDCLKRVKFIYFEHHFDSMIVKSYKFSEIHEYLKNNNFKKILKIKMPLRKTFEYIYENRTN
;
A
#
# COMPACT_ATOMS: atom_id res chain seq x y z
N MET A 1 22.34 -13.16 17.60
CA MET A 1 21.90 -11.76 17.70
C MET A 1 21.10 -11.28 16.47
N LYS A 2 21.59 -11.39 15.20
CA LYS A 2 20.87 -10.93 13.99
C LYS A 2 19.50 -11.61 13.78
N ILE A 3 19.37 -12.91 14.03
CA ILE A 3 18.13 -13.68 13.87
C ILE A 3 17.08 -13.24 14.91
N PHE A 4 17.48 -13.12 16.17
CA PHE A 4 16.57 -12.64 17.24
C PHE A 4 16.03 -11.24 16.97
N PHE A 5 16.85 -10.32 16.45
CA PHE A 5 16.40 -8.98 16.08
C PHE A 5 15.37 -9.02 14.94
N LYS A 6 15.58 -9.85 13.92
CA LYS A 6 14.59 -10.02 12.83
C LYS A 6 13.27 -10.59 13.33
N ILE A 7 13.33 -11.61 14.20
CA ILE A 7 12.12 -12.20 14.80
C ILE A 7 11.39 -11.15 15.66
N PHE A 8 12.12 -10.37 16.45
CA PHE A 8 11.53 -9.31 17.26
C PHE A 8 10.81 -8.26 16.43
N ILE A 9 11.43 -7.75 15.35
CA ILE A 9 10.79 -6.81 14.43
C ILE A 9 9.55 -7.42 13.77
N TYR A 10 9.65 -8.68 13.31
CA TYR A 10 8.52 -9.40 12.72
C TYR A 10 7.34 -9.52 13.70
N LEU A 11 7.58 -9.87 14.95
CA LEU A 11 6.52 -9.97 15.96
C LEU A 11 5.85 -8.62 16.27
N ILE A 12 6.63 -7.54 16.30
CA ILE A 12 6.12 -6.18 16.49
C ILE A 12 5.25 -5.78 15.29
N ASP A 13 5.72 -5.98 14.05
CA ASP A 13 4.96 -5.66 12.84
C ASP A 13 3.68 -6.53 12.75
N LEU A 14 3.75 -7.80 13.15
CA LEU A 14 2.59 -8.69 13.18
C LEU A 14 1.52 -8.20 14.18
N ASN A 15 1.94 -7.83 15.40
CA ASN A 15 1.02 -7.29 16.40
C ASN A 15 0.36 -5.99 15.93
N HIS A 16 1.12 -5.14 15.24
CA HIS A 16 0.62 -3.91 14.65
C HIS A 16 -0.44 -4.20 13.58
N LYS A 17 -0.15 -5.09 12.63
CA LYS A 17 -1.10 -5.53 11.59
C LYS A 17 -2.36 -6.17 12.18
N ASN A 18 -2.24 -6.96 13.23
CA ASN A 18 -3.38 -7.57 13.91
C ASN A 18 -4.34 -6.54 14.53
N LYS A 19 -3.84 -5.40 15.03
CA LYS A 19 -4.69 -4.31 15.54
C LYS A 19 -5.56 -3.72 14.43
N ILE A 20 -4.98 -3.49 13.25
CA ILE A 20 -5.69 -2.96 12.07
C ILE A 20 -6.73 -3.95 11.57
N VAL A 21 -6.33 -5.22 11.44
CA VAL A 21 -7.23 -6.30 11.04
C VAL A 21 -8.42 -6.42 12.01
N SER A 22 -8.15 -6.45 13.31
CA SER A 22 -9.21 -6.51 14.34
C SER A 22 -10.16 -5.31 14.25
N PHE A 23 -9.63 -4.12 14.03
CA PHE A 23 -10.46 -2.92 13.85
C PHE A 23 -11.36 -3.04 12.61
N LEU A 24 -10.81 -3.45 11.46
CA LEU A 24 -11.58 -3.63 10.23
C LEU A 24 -12.60 -4.77 10.35
N LYS A 25 -12.26 -5.89 11.00
CA LYS A 25 -13.20 -7.01 11.28
C LYS A 25 -14.43 -6.53 12.06
N ASN A 26 -14.22 -5.74 13.10
CA ASN A 26 -15.31 -5.18 13.89
C ASN A 26 -16.23 -4.27 13.06
N LYS A 27 -15.67 -3.53 12.08
CA LYS A 27 -16.42 -2.66 11.18
C LYS A 27 -17.16 -3.42 10.08
N LEU A 28 -16.60 -4.51 9.58
CA LEU A 28 -17.12 -5.26 8.43
C LEU A 28 -18.05 -6.42 8.82
N LYS A 29 -18.06 -6.85 10.11
CA LYS A 29 -19.02 -7.82 10.69
C LYS A 29 -19.20 -9.10 9.86
N ASN A 30 -18.11 -9.78 9.49
CA ASN A 30 -18.12 -11.01 8.68
C ASN A 30 -18.79 -10.91 7.30
N LYS A 31 -18.98 -9.70 6.79
CA LYS A 31 -19.50 -9.46 5.44
C LYS A 31 -18.54 -10.07 4.42
N LEU A 32 -19.08 -10.52 3.30
CA LEU A 32 -18.31 -10.85 2.09
C LEU A 32 -17.82 -9.54 1.47
N ILE A 33 -16.49 -9.38 1.27
CA ILE A 33 -15.88 -8.10 0.93
C ILE A 33 -15.09 -8.11 -0.36
N ASN A 34 -15.05 -6.95 -1.03
CA ASN A 34 -14.20 -6.65 -2.16
C ASN A 34 -13.05 -5.74 -1.73
N VAL A 35 -11.84 -6.11 -2.08
CA VAL A 35 -10.61 -5.42 -1.71
C VAL A 35 -9.83 -5.01 -2.97
N ILE A 36 -9.28 -3.81 -2.94
CA ILE A 36 -8.25 -3.36 -3.88
C ILE A 36 -6.98 -3.09 -3.08
N ASP A 37 -5.86 -3.68 -3.50
CA ASP A 37 -4.53 -3.52 -2.88
C ASP A 37 -3.57 -2.88 -3.90
N VAL A 38 -3.25 -1.61 -3.69
CA VAL A 38 -2.32 -0.84 -4.54
C VAL A 38 -0.96 -0.80 -3.87
N GLY A 39 0.07 -1.33 -4.54
CA GLY A 39 1.37 -1.63 -3.96
C GLY A 39 1.35 -2.98 -3.24
N ALA A 40 0.88 -4.01 -3.93
CA ALA A 40 0.64 -5.33 -3.34
C ALA A 40 1.93 -6.12 -3.01
N HIS A 41 3.09 -5.63 -3.43
CA HIS A 41 4.41 -6.19 -3.18
C HIS A 41 4.48 -7.69 -3.52
N LYS A 42 4.66 -8.57 -2.54
CA LYS A 42 4.70 -10.02 -2.71
C LYS A 42 3.42 -10.74 -2.25
N GLY A 43 2.35 -9.98 -1.98
CA GLY A 43 1.04 -10.50 -1.59
C GLY A 43 0.85 -10.69 -0.09
N GLU A 44 1.55 -9.92 0.74
CA GLU A 44 1.38 -9.98 2.19
C GLU A 44 -0.05 -9.65 2.61
N THR A 45 -0.69 -8.69 1.92
CA THR A 45 -2.10 -8.35 2.13
C THR A 45 -3.01 -9.50 1.77
N ILE A 46 -2.76 -10.19 0.65
CA ILE A 46 -3.55 -11.37 0.24
C ILE A 46 -3.52 -12.42 1.35
N GLN A 47 -2.31 -12.74 1.86
CA GLN A 47 -2.14 -13.75 2.90
C GLN A 47 -2.78 -13.33 4.24
N LEU A 48 -2.70 -12.05 4.59
CA LEU A 48 -3.27 -11.52 5.83
C LEU A 48 -4.81 -11.48 5.75
N PHE A 49 -5.34 -11.01 4.62
CA PHE A 49 -6.78 -10.78 4.48
C PHE A 49 -7.54 -12.08 4.24
N SER A 50 -7.01 -13.02 3.46
CA SER A 50 -7.64 -14.33 3.25
C SER A 50 -7.80 -15.15 4.54
N LYS A 51 -6.91 -14.96 5.52
CA LYS A 51 -7.00 -15.60 6.83
C LYS A 51 -8.00 -14.93 7.77
N ASN A 52 -8.38 -13.69 7.50
CA ASN A 52 -9.09 -12.86 8.47
C ASN A 52 -10.45 -12.35 8.01
N PHE A 53 -10.73 -12.37 6.72
CA PHE A 53 -11.96 -11.84 6.13
C PHE A 53 -12.59 -12.86 5.17
N ASN A 54 -13.89 -12.78 5.01
CA ASN A 54 -14.61 -13.47 3.95
C ASN A 54 -14.44 -12.65 2.66
N LEU A 55 -13.52 -13.06 1.79
CA LEU A 55 -13.24 -12.37 0.55
C LEU A 55 -14.18 -12.84 -0.58
N ASN A 56 -14.81 -11.89 -1.28
CA ASN A 56 -15.41 -12.12 -2.58
C ASN A 56 -14.37 -11.95 -3.68
N SER A 57 -13.65 -10.83 -3.63
CA SER A 57 -12.60 -10.52 -4.61
C SER A 57 -11.49 -9.71 -3.97
N ILE A 58 -10.27 -9.92 -4.44
CA ILE A 58 -9.13 -9.06 -4.17
C ILE A 58 -8.42 -8.75 -5.49
N ILE A 59 -8.26 -7.46 -5.80
CA ILE A 59 -7.57 -6.98 -6.99
C ILE A 59 -6.28 -6.29 -6.54
N CYS A 60 -5.15 -6.76 -7.07
CA CYS A 60 -3.82 -6.30 -6.68
C CYS A 60 -3.12 -5.58 -7.83
N TYR A 61 -2.51 -4.44 -7.51
CA TYR A 61 -1.65 -3.67 -8.42
C TYR A 61 -0.24 -3.60 -7.87
N GLU A 62 0.75 -3.99 -8.68
CA GLU A 62 2.16 -3.96 -8.33
C GLU A 62 2.97 -3.43 -9.52
N ALA A 63 3.67 -2.31 -9.31
CA ALA A 63 4.46 -1.65 -10.35
C ALA A 63 5.76 -2.38 -10.64
N SER A 64 6.45 -2.88 -9.61
CA SER A 64 7.71 -3.61 -9.75
C SER A 64 7.52 -4.94 -10.46
N LYS A 65 8.15 -5.12 -11.62
CA LYS A 65 8.17 -6.41 -12.33
C LYS A 65 8.75 -7.53 -11.48
N LYS A 66 9.77 -7.22 -10.67
CA LYS A 66 10.40 -8.18 -9.77
C LYS A 66 9.45 -8.68 -8.70
N ASN A 67 8.70 -7.76 -8.06
CA ASN A 67 7.71 -8.12 -7.04
C ASN A 67 6.52 -8.81 -7.68
N PHE A 68 6.05 -8.31 -8.82
CA PHE A 68 4.95 -8.91 -9.58
C PHE A 68 5.21 -10.38 -9.92
N LYS A 69 6.44 -10.75 -10.29
CA LYS A 69 6.79 -12.15 -10.54
C LYS A 69 6.57 -13.05 -9.31
N HIS A 70 6.81 -12.54 -8.10
CA HIS A 70 6.50 -13.28 -6.88
C HIS A 70 5.00 -13.30 -6.60
N LEU A 71 4.32 -12.18 -6.85
CA LEU A 71 2.89 -12.03 -6.64
C LEU A 71 2.09 -12.93 -7.59
N SER A 72 2.49 -13.05 -8.87
CA SER A 72 1.81 -13.89 -9.86
C SER A 72 1.79 -15.38 -9.51
N ASN A 73 2.81 -15.87 -8.80
CA ASN A 73 2.82 -17.25 -8.32
C ASN A 73 1.69 -17.54 -7.29
N LEU A 74 1.11 -16.52 -6.68
CA LEU A 74 -0.04 -16.68 -5.80
C LEU A 74 -1.33 -16.91 -6.61
N LYS A 75 -1.44 -16.35 -7.82
CA LYS A 75 -2.61 -16.53 -8.69
C LYS A 75 -2.79 -17.98 -9.14
N GLU A 76 -1.69 -18.73 -9.25
CA GLU A 76 -1.72 -20.14 -9.64
C GLU A 76 -2.25 -21.05 -8.53
N LYS A 77 -2.32 -20.56 -7.29
CA LYS A 77 -2.87 -21.33 -6.15
C LYS A 77 -4.39 -21.27 -6.18
N LYS A 78 -5.01 -22.33 -5.65
CA LYS A 78 -6.46 -22.34 -5.45
C LYS A 78 -6.85 -21.38 -4.34
N HIS A 79 -7.79 -20.49 -4.64
CA HIS A 79 -8.39 -19.54 -3.68
C HIS A 79 -9.91 -19.76 -3.65
N ASP A 80 -10.52 -19.48 -2.50
CA ASP A 80 -11.99 -19.51 -2.34
C ASP A 80 -12.62 -18.14 -2.69
N PHE A 81 -11.85 -17.25 -3.32
CA PHE A 81 -12.24 -15.90 -3.75
C PHE A 81 -11.60 -15.56 -5.10
N ASN A 82 -12.16 -14.57 -5.80
CA ASN A 82 -11.56 -14.08 -7.04
C ASN A 82 -10.27 -13.30 -6.76
N LEU A 83 -9.15 -13.71 -7.36
CA LEU A 83 -7.85 -13.04 -7.26
C LEU A 83 -7.41 -12.54 -8.64
N GLU A 84 -7.34 -11.22 -8.76
CA GLU A 84 -6.80 -10.56 -9.94
C GLU A 84 -5.52 -9.81 -9.60
N ILE A 85 -4.53 -9.88 -10.48
CA ILE A 85 -3.20 -9.30 -10.25
C ILE A 85 -2.73 -8.62 -11.53
N TYR A 86 -2.34 -7.34 -11.41
CA TYR A 86 -1.91 -6.51 -12.52
C TYR A 86 -0.52 -5.92 -12.28
N ASN A 87 0.37 -6.03 -13.29
CA ASN A 87 1.67 -5.34 -13.27
C ASN A 87 1.52 -3.93 -13.84
N ILE A 88 0.92 -3.05 -13.07
CA ILE A 88 0.61 -1.67 -13.43
C ILE A 88 0.89 -0.77 -12.23
N GLY A 89 1.49 0.40 -12.46
CA GLY A 89 1.49 1.50 -11.51
C GLY A 89 0.17 2.27 -11.56
N LEU A 90 -0.36 2.68 -10.41
CA LEU A 90 -1.53 3.56 -10.35
C LEU A 90 -1.13 4.96 -9.88
N GLY A 91 -1.75 5.99 -10.47
CA GLY A 91 -1.51 7.39 -10.17
C GLY A 91 -2.70 8.27 -10.50
N SER A 92 -2.50 9.59 -10.48
CA SER A 92 -3.56 10.60 -10.73
C SER A 92 -3.97 10.70 -12.19
N GLU A 93 -3.12 10.26 -13.11
CA GLU A 93 -3.32 10.34 -14.57
C GLU A 93 -2.50 9.27 -15.29
N GLU A 94 -2.83 9.02 -16.55
CA GLU A 94 -2.03 8.14 -17.42
C GLU A 94 -0.77 8.88 -17.87
N LYS A 95 0.38 8.42 -17.42
CA LYS A 95 1.70 8.93 -17.80
C LYS A 95 2.78 7.90 -17.53
N GLU A 96 3.97 8.16 -18.04
CA GLU A 96 5.15 7.37 -17.70
C GLU A 96 5.97 8.08 -16.63
N LEU A 97 6.35 7.35 -15.58
CA LEU A 97 7.23 7.83 -14.53
C LEU A 97 8.40 6.87 -14.29
N ASP A 98 9.47 7.45 -13.77
CA ASP A 98 10.59 6.69 -13.25
C ASP A 98 10.21 5.99 -11.95
N PHE A 99 10.45 4.69 -11.90
CA PHE A 99 10.24 3.86 -10.72
C PHE A 99 11.61 3.40 -10.18
N PHE A 100 11.85 3.65 -8.92
CA PHE A 100 13.10 3.31 -8.24
C PHE A 100 12.95 1.97 -7.51
N GLN A 101 13.54 0.91 -8.08
CA GLN A 101 13.62 -0.39 -7.44
C GLN A 101 14.71 -0.35 -6.37
N THR A 102 14.35 -0.57 -5.11
CA THR A 102 15.32 -0.54 -4.01
C THR A 102 15.76 -1.94 -3.57
N SER A 103 16.88 -2.04 -2.86
CA SER A 103 17.40 -3.29 -2.28
C SER A 103 16.44 -3.88 -1.23
N GLU A 104 15.66 -3.02 -0.57
CA GLU A 104 14.53 -3.38 0.27
C GLU A 104 13.26 -3.27 -0.58
N SER A 105 12.88 -4.35 -1.26
CA SER A 105 11.86 -4.33 -2.31
C SER A 105 10.51 -3.73 -1.91
N SER A 106 10.17 -3.76 -0.60
CA SER A 106 8.98 -3.12 -0.05
C SER A 106 9.06 -1.58 0.02
N SER A 107 10.25 -1.00 -0.20
CA SER A 107 10.47 0.46 -0.20
C SER A 107 10.71 1.01 -1.62
N SER A 108 10.35 0.25 -2.66
CA SER A 108 10.43 0.72 -4.05
C SER A 108 9.31 1.72 -4.34
N THR A 109 9.61 2.79 -5.09
CA THR A 109 8.73 3.96 -5.15
C THR A 109 8.85 4.72 -6.47
N PHE A 110 7.83 5.52 -6.82
CA PHE A 110 7.87 6.55 -7.86
C PHE A 110 8.43 7.88 -7.37
N CYS A 111 8.64 8.04 -6.07
CA CYS A 111 9.17 9.27 -5.49
C CYS A 111 10.70 9.28 -5.48
N GLU A 112 11.28 10.46 -5.57
CA GLU A 112 12.72 10.65 -5.37
C GLU A 112 13.12 10.30 -3.94
N ILE A 113 14.34 9.78 -3.77
CA ILE A 113 14.90 9.40 -2.48
C ILE A 113 15.97 10.42 -2.06
N ASN A 114 15.73 11.07 -0.92
CA ASN A 114 16.70 11.98 -0.32
C ASN A 114 17.76 11.19 0.48
N PHE A 115 18.86 10.88 -0.18
CA PHE A 115 20.01 10.18 0.43
C PHE A 115 20.74 11.00 1.50
N GLN A 116 20.51 12.30 1.58
CA GLN A 116 21.09 13.16 2.62
C GLN A 116 20.27 13.20 3.89
N SER A 117 19.04 12.69 3.88
CA SER A 117 18.17 12.67 5.04
C SER A 117 18.77 11.88 6.22
N ASN A 118 18.59 12.39 7.43
CA ASN A 118 19.03 11.68 8.65
C ASN A 118 18.36 10.31 8.80
N TYR A 119 17.12 10.18 8.30
CA TYR A 119 16.41 8.90 8.32
C TYR A 119 17.06 7.89 7.39
N TYR A 120 17.40 8.28 6.15
CA TYR A 120 18.14 7.41 5.24
C TYR A 120 19.49 6.99 5.79
N LYS A 121 20.28 7.93 6.33
CA LYS A 121 21.59 7.64 6.91
C LYS A 121 21.52 6.61 8.06
N ARG A 122 20.48 6.69 8.91
CA ARG A 122 20.22 5.69 9.96
C ARG A 122 19.78 4.34 9.38
N LYS A 123 18.85 4.35 8.43
CA LYS A 123 18.36 3.15 7.74
C LYS A 123 19.50 2.44 7.03
N LYS A 124 20.37 3.18 6.32
CA LYS A 124 21.55 2.64 5.66
C LYS A 124 22.49 1.94 6.64
N LYS A 125 22.81 2.55 7.77
CA LYS A 125 23.65 1.91 8.80
C LYS A 125 23.10 0.55 9.25
N ILE A 126 21.79 0.42 9.38
CA ILE A 126 21.14 -0.86 9.73
C ILE A 126 21.22 -1.84 8.55
N LEU A 127 20.98 -1.38 7.32
CA LEU A 127 21.05 -2.22 6.12
C LEU A 127 22.48 -2.72 5.85
N ASP A 128 23.50 -1.86 6.05
CA ASP A 128 24.91 -2.20 5.86
C ASP A 128 25.38 -3.30 6.84
N ILE A 129 24.74 -3.41 8.03
CA ILE A 129 24.98 -4.53 8.95
C ILE A 129 24.51 -5.86 8.34
N PHE A 130 23.49 -5.82 7.45
CA PHE A 130 22.84 -7.02 6.91
C PHE A 130 23.18 -7.28 5.44
N LYS A 131 23.46 -6.23 4.64
CA LYS A 131 23.76 -6.32 3.20
C LYS A 131 24.68 -5.19 2.77
N LYS A 132 25.65 -5.51 1.91
CA LYS A 132 26.56 -4.55 1.25
C LYS A 132 26.09 -4.26 -0.16
N GLU A 133 24.85 -3.78 -0.35
CA GLU A 133 24.27 -3.49 -1.67
C GLU A 133 23.94 -1.99 -1.80
N ASN A 134 23.98 -1.49 -3.04
CA ASN A 134 23.43 -0.18 -3.33
C ASN A 134 21.95 -0.14 -2.96
N TYR A 135 21.49 0.98 -2.42
CA TYR A 135 20.10 1.10 -2.00
C TYR A 135 19.14 1.12 -3.20
N ILE A 136 19.46 1.86 -4.27
CA ILE A 136 18.77 1.75 -5.55
C ILE A 136 19.47 0.69 -6.38
N LEU A 137 18.73 -0.35 -6.78
CA LEU A 137 19.20 -1.44 -7.61
C LEU A 137 18.98 -1.17 -9.08
N ASP A 138 17.84 -0.54 -9.40
CA ASP A 138 17.41 -0.31 -10.77
C ASP A 138 16.44 0.90 -10.85
N LYS A 139 16.35 1.48 -12.04
CA LYS A 139 15.44 2.56 -12.39
C LYS A 139 14.72 2.18 -13.68
N GLU A 140 13.43 1.94 -13.59
CA GLU A 140 12.59 1.57 -14.71
C GLU A 140 11.60 2.68 -15.06
N ARG A 141 11.33 2.86 -16.35
CA ARG A 141 10.21 3.69 -16.79
C ARG A 141 8.93 2.87 -16.79
N ILE A 142 7.94 3.28 -16.02
CA ILE A 142 6.67 2.54 -15.85
C ILE A 142 5.50 3.42 -16.29
N LYS A 143 4.62 2.83 -17.09
CA LYS A 143 3.34 3.45 -17.47
C LYS A 143 2.37 3.35 -16.32
N LEU A 144 1.86 4.50 -15.87
CA LEU A 144 0.79 4.61 -14.89
C LEU A 144 -0.58 4.56 -15.56
N ASN A 145 -1.55 4.07 -14.82
CA ASN A 145 -2.96 4.19 -15.12
C ASN A 145 -3.71 4.81 -13.92
N THR A 146 -4.99 5.09 -14.04
CA THR A 146 -5.82 5.59 -12.94
C THR A 146 -6.73 4.49 -12.41
N LEU A 147 -7.08 4.56 -11.12
CA LEU A 147 -8.05 3.62 -10.56
C LEU A 147 -9.43 3.82 -11.19
N ASN A 148 -9.80 5.04 -11.58
CA ASN A 148 -11.04 5.31 -12.32
C ASN A 148 -11.15 4.50 -13.61
N ASN A 149 -10.06 4.41 -14.39
CA ASN A 149 -10.05 3.63 -15.62
C ASN A 149 -10.10 2.13 -15.35
N GLN A 150 -9.36 1.66 -14.35
CA GLN A 150 -9.35 0.25 -13.96
C GLN A 150 -10.70 -0.21 -13.44
N PHE A 151 -11.40 0.66 -12.70
CA PHE A 151 -12.69 0.35 -12.08
C PHE A 151 -13.78 -0.01 -13.11
N LYS A 152 -13.68 0.46 -14.35
CA LYS A 152 -14.62 0.13 -15.43
C LYS A 152 -14.63 -1.36 -15.77
N ASN A 153 -13.56 -2.08 -15.46
CA ASN A 153 -13.36 -3.49 -15.80
C ASN A 153 -13.69 -4.45 -14.64
N PHE A 154 -14.08 -3.92 -13.46
CA PHE A 154 -14.36 -4.76 -12.29
C PHE A 154 -15.72 -5.43 -12.40
N SER A 155 -15.79 -6.68 -11.93
CA SER A 155 -17.01 -7.48 -11.83
C SER A 155 -17.93 -7.03 -10.67
N PHE A 156 -17.50 -6.07 -9.84
CA PHE A 156 -18.23 -5.53 -8.70
C PHE A 156 -18.29 -4.00 -8.76
N ASN A 157 -19.35 -3.44 -8.18
CA ASN A 157 -19.60 -1.99 -8.18
C ASN A 157 -19.24 -1.29 -6.87
N PHE A 158 -18.75 -2.02 -5.88
CA PHE A 158 -18.47 -1.50 -4.54
C PHE A 158 -17.20 -2.10 -3.96
N VAL A 159 -16.35 -1.28 -3.36
CA VAL A 159 -15.09 -1.64 -2.73
C VAL A 159 -15.21 -1.46 -1.23
N ASP A 160 -15.06 -2.52 -0.47
CA ASP A 160 -15.07 -2.44 0.99
C ASP A 160 -13.78 -1.85 1.54
N ILE A 161 -12.63 -2.24 0.97
CA ILE A 161 -11.32 -1.71 1.38
C ILE A 161 -10.49 -1.37 0.14
N LEU A 162 -10.11 -0.10 0.02
CA LEU A 162 -9.03 0.36 -0.85
C LEU A 162 -7.78 0.52 0.01
N LYS A 163 -6.85 -0.43 -0.06
CA LYS A 163 -5.53 -0.31 0.58
C LYS A 163 -4.55 0.32 -0.40
N ILE A 164 -3.76 1.28 0.09
CA ILE A 164 -2.74 1.98 -0.69
C ILE A 164 -1.43 2.00 0.11
N ASP A 165 -0.39 1.41 -0.43
CA ASP A 165 0.92 1.27 0.18
C ASP A 165 1.98 1.42 -0.93
N THR A 166 2.22 2.66 -1.32
CA THR A 166 2.99 3.03 -2.52
C THR A 166 4.24 3.85 -2.21
N GLU A 167 4.65 3.82 -0.93
CA GLU A 167 5.89 4.42 -0.46
C GLU A 167 6.05 5.90 -0.90
N GLY A 168 5.02 6.71 -0.59
CA GLY A 168 5.01 8.16 -0.83
C GLY A 168 4.18 8.62 -2.04
N PHE A 169 3.53 7.72 -2.76
CA PHE A 169 2.71 8.05 -3.93
C PHE A 169 1.19 7.90 -3.69
N GLU A 170 0.78 7.78 -2.41
CA GLU A 170 -0.59 7.50 -1.98
C GLU A 170 -1.58 8.55 -2.46
N PHE A 171 -1.20 9.84 -2.40
CA PHE A 171 -2.12 10.92 -2.79
C PHE A 171 -2.42 10.91 -4.30
N ASP A 172 -1.44 10.56 -5.12
CA ASP A 172 -1.65 10.43 -6.57
C ASP A 172 -2.59 9.27 -6.89
N VAL A 173 -2.48 8.14 -6.20
CA VAL A 173 -3.43 7.03 -6.32
C VAL A 173 -4.84 7.46 -5.92
N ILE A 174 -4.99 8.17 -4.79
CA ILE A 174 -6.28 8.67 -4.30
C ILE A 174 -6.92 9.66 -5.30
N LYS A 175 -6.13 10.57 -5.89
CA LYS A 175 -6.61 11.49 -6.93
C LYS A 175 -7.10 10.74 -8.19
N GLY A 176 -6.36 9.70 -8.60
CA GLY A 176 -6.74 8.85 -9.73
C GLY A 176 -7.98 7.96 -9.49
N ALA A 177 -8.49 7.97 -8.25
CA ALA A 177 -9.72 7.28 -7.86
C ALA A 177 -10.93 8.21 -7.75
N SER A 178 -10.81 9.50 -8.07
CA SER A 178 -11.79 10.56 -7.79
C SER A 178 -13.25 10.18 -8.05
N ASP A 179 -13.54 9.59 -9.21
CA ASP A 179 -14.91 9.24 -9.62
C ASP A 179 -15.42 7.98 -8.92
N CYS A 180 -14.53 7.06 -8.57
CA CYS A 180 -14.90 5.81 -7.92
C CYS A 180 -14.86 5.89 -6.37
N LEU A 181 -14.32 6.96 -5.77
CA LEU A 181 -14.27 7.13 -4.30
C LEU A 181 -15.63 6.97 -3.63
N LYS A 182 -16.71 7.44 -4.26
CA LYS A 182 -18.09 7.28 -3.75
C LYS A 182 -18.52 5.81 -3.60
N ARG A 183 -17.81 4.87 -4.26
CA ARG A 183 -18.07 3.44 -4.21
C ARG A 183 -17.09 2.71 -3.27
N VAL A 184 -16.22 3.45 -2.57
CA VAL A 184 -15.24 2.92 -1.61
C VAL A 184 -15.74 3.17 -0.21
N LYS A 185 -15.79 2.13 0.64
CA LYS A 185 -16.18 2.25 2.04
C LYS A 185 -15.04 2.68 2.93
N PHE A 186 -13.92 1.97 2.87
CA PHE A 186 -12.74 2.29 3.65
C PHE A 186 -11.54 2.53 2.74
N ILE A 187 -10.81 3.63 3.00
CA ILE A 187 -9.48 3.85 2.44
C ILE A 187 -8.48 3.60 3.58
N TYR A 188 -7.58 2.66 3.37
CA TYR A 188 -6.51 2.31 4.29
C TYR A 188 -5.18 2.59 3.62
N PHE A 189 -4.35 3.48 4.20
CA PHE A 189 -3.07 3.84 3.61
C PHE A 189 -2.00 4.12 4.67
N GLU A 190 -0.74 3.95 4.24
CA GLU A 190 0.46 4.31 4.99
C GLU A 190 0.92 5.72 4.60
N HIS A 191 1.41 6.51 5.58
CA HIS A 191 2.01 7.82 5.29
C HIS A 191 3.29 8.03 6.10
N HIS A 192 4.36 8.33 5.38
CA HIS A 192 5.69 8.60 5.92
C HIS A 192 5.83 10.07 6.33
N PHE A 193 6.28 10.32 7.56
CA PHE A 193 6.61 11.65 8.07
C PHE A 193 8.13 11.88 8.14
N ASP A 194 8.91 10.96 7.64
CA ASP A 194 10.34 11.17 7.47
C ASP A 194 10.65 11.93 6.18
N SER A 195 11.89 12.40 6.08
CA SER A 195 12.39 13.17 4.94
C SER A 195 13.13 12.34 3.90
N MET A 196 13.05 11.00 3.98
CA MET A 196 13.74 10.12 3.04
C MET A 196 13.04 10.09 1.68
N ILE A 197 11.72 9.98 1.70
CA ILE A 197 10.91 9.99 0.47
C ILE A 197 10.47 11.44 0.21
N VAL A 198 10.83 11.96 -0.98
CA VAL A 198 10.48 13.32 -1.41
C VAL A 198 9.09 13.28 -2.02
N LYS A 199 8.09 13.60 -1.21
CA LYS A 199 6.68 13.66 -1.64
C LYS A 199 6.34 15.04 -2.21
N SER A 200 5.52 15.07 -3.25
CA SER A 200 4.98 16.29 -3.85
C SER A 200 3.82 16.93 -3.05
N TYR A 201 3.45 16.33 -1.92
CA TYR A 201 2.28 16.71 -1.11
C TYR A 201 2.55 16.60 0.40
N LYS A 202 1.69 17.26 1.18
CA LYS A 202 1.65 17.16 2.64
C LYS A 202 0.46 16.29 3.08
N PHE A 203 0.55 15.69 4.26
CA PHE A 203 -0.56 14.92 4.83
C PHE A 203 -1.86 15.73 4.95
N SER A 204 -1.77 17.04 5.22
CA SER A 204 -2.93 17.93 5.29
C SER A 204 -3.73 17.95 3.98
N GLU A 205 -3.06 17.85 2.82
CA GLU A 205 -3.72 17.87 1.51
C GLU A 205 -4.50 16.58 1.29
N ILE A 206 -3.94 15.40 1.63
CA ILE A 206 -4.70 14.13 1.63
C ILE A 206 -5.92 14.25 2.55
N HIS A 207 -5.70 14.76 3.77
CA HIS A 207 -6.76 14.85 4.77
C HIS A 207 -7.93 15.72 4.29
N GLU A 208 -7.65 16.92 3.79
CA GLU A 208 -8.70 17.81 3.27
C GLU A 208 -9.35 17.26 2.01
N TYR A 209 -8.59 16.65 1.10
CA TYR A 209 -9.15 16.01 -0.09
C TYR A 209 -10.13 14.90 0.28
N LEU A 210 -9.77 14.00 1.19
CA LEU A 210 -10.64 12.92 1.64
C LEU A 210 -11.87 13.46 2.38
N LYS A 211 -11.70 14.47 3.23
CA LYS A 211 -12.80 15.14 3.94
C LYS A 211 -13.81 15.76 2.96
N ASN A 212 -13.33 16.44 1.92
CA ASN A 212 -14.17 17.04 0.89
C ASN A 212 -14.90 15.99 0.03
N ASN A 213 -14.39 14.74 0.00
CA ASN A 213 -15.02 13.58 -0.62
C ASN A 213 -15.81 12.71 0.38
N ASN A 214 -16.31 13.30 1.49
CA ASN A 214 -17.15 12.67 2.52
C ASN A 214 -16.47 11.56 3.34
N PHE A 215 -15.15 11.50 3.38
CA PHE A 215 -14.42 10.55 4.22
C PHE A 215 -14.10 11.14 5.60
N LYS A 216 -14.31 10.34 6.64
CA LYS A 216 -13.89 10.65 8.01
C LYS A 216 -12.73 9.76 8.41
N LYS A 217 -11.66 10.35 8.95
CA LYS A 217 -10.58 9.60 9.59
C LYS A 217 -11.12 8.91 10.84
N ILE A 218 -11.05 7.58 10.86
CA ILE A 218 -11.55 6.76 11.97
C ILE A 218 -10.44 6.01 12.71
N LEU A 219 -9.26 5.89 12.10
CA LEU A 219 -8.09 5.28 12.73
C LEU A 219 -6.82 6.02 12.33
N LYS A 220 -5.92 6.16 13.29
CA LYS A 220 -4.52 6.57 13.12
C LYS A 220 -3.68 5.73 14.06
N ILE A 221 -2.77 4.93 13.53
CA ILE A 221 -1.84 4.11 14.32
C ILE A 221 -0.41 4.40 13.86
N LYS A 222 0.48 4.65 14.83
CA LYS A 222 1.91 4.80 14.56
C LYS A 222 2.55 3.44 14.36
N MET A 223 3.29 3.26 13.27
CA MET A 223 4.10 2.07 13.06
C MET A 223 5.26 2.03 14.07
N PRO A 224 5.50 0.86 14.68
CA PRO A 224 6.60 0.71 15.62
C PRO A 224 7.95 1.05 14.98
N LEU A 225 8.80 1.75 15.73
CA LEU A 225 10.17 2.11 15.36
C LEU A 225 10.33 2.98 14.10
N ARG A 226 9.23 3.41 13.48
CA ARG A 226 9.21 4.20 12.23
C ARG A 226 8.58 5.59 12.45
N LYS A 227 8.89 6.55 11.57
CA LYS A 227 8.18 7.84 11.46
C LYS A 227 7.03 7.73 10.46
N THR A 228 6.30 6.65 10.54
CA THR A 228 5.25 6.27 9.63
C THR A 228 3.98 6.00 10.41
N PHE A 229 2.85 6.39 9.86
CA PHE A 229 1.53 6.14 10.42
C PHE A 229 0.64 5.50 9.37
N GLU A 230 -0.19 4.58 9.83
CA GLU A 230 -1.28 4.00 9.05
C GLU A 230 -2.58 4.69 9.41
N TYR A 231 -3.39 4.95 8.41
CA TYR A 231 -4.65 5.67 8.51
C TYR A 231 -5.77 4.85 7.88
N ILE A 232 -6.95 4.88 8.53
CA ILE A 232 -8.19 4.41 7.92
C ILE A 232 -9.19 5.56 7.90
N TYR A 233 -9.75 5.79 6.72
CA TYR A 233 -10.84 6.72 6.48
C TYR A 233 -12.09 5.94 6.07
N GLU A 234 -13.23 6.32 6.60
CA GLU A 234 -14.55 5.73 6.33
C GLU A 234 -15.40 6.72 5.55
N ASN A 235 -15.94 6.27 4.44
CA ASN A 235 -16.91 7.04 3.67
C ASN A 235 -18.21 7.20 4.46
N ARG A 236 -18.73 8.43 4.55
CA ARG A 236 -19.93 8.77 5.32
C ARG A 236 -21.22 8.67 4.51
N THR A 237 -21.12 8.46 3.22
CA THR A 237 -22.29 8.32 2.32
C THR A 237 -22.68 6.86 2.10
N ASN A 238 -21.89 5.88 2.58
CA ASN A 238 -22.08 4.44 2.39
C ASN A 238 -22.33 3.71 3.71
#